data_9aae5bf678840ab8baf1b3d222b9225f
#
_entry.id   9aae5bf678840ab8baf1b3d222b9225f
#
_cell.length_a   1.000
_cell.length_b   1.000
_cell.length_c   1.000
_cell.angle_alpha   90.00
_cell.angle_beta   90.00
_cell.angle_gamma   90.00
#
_symmetry.space_group_name_H-M   'P 1'
#
loop_
_entity.id
_entity.type
_entity.pdbx_description
1 polymer ?
#
loop_
_entity_poly.entity_id
_entity_poly.type
_entity_poly.pdbx_seq_one_letter_code
_entity_poly.pdbx_strand_id
1 'polypeptide(L)'
;MPVLEQPTLRVMYSSTAIATGGLLEGRVQTTDGRLDASLTKPKELGGTGRDAGNDPAQFLAAAYSASFLAAMLAARSQDLPKIPRDVAVRTTVAFGLRPDGGFGLLATFEVRLPGVLPADAQRLIDQARHICSVCDATRKEVLRFKLM
;
A
#
# COMPACT_ATOMS: atom_id res chain seq x y z
N MET A 1 14.60 -27.47 9.12
CA MET A 1 13.74 -26.36 8.68
C MET A 1 13.85 -26.24 7.17
N PRO A 2 12.75 -26.26 6.45
CA PRO A 2 12.84 -25.97 5.05
C PRO A 2 13.36 -24.53 4.90
N VAL A 3 14.45 -24.37 4.17
CA VAL A 3 14.90 -23.07 3.71
C VAL A 3 13.81 -22.61 2.74
N LEU A 4 12.96 -21.67 3.17
CA LEU A 4 12.04 -21.02 2.28
C LEU A 4 12.89 -20.34 1.20
N GLU A 5 12.84 -20.84 -0.01
CA GLU A 5 13.48 -20.20 -1.15
C GLU A 5 12.90 -18.79 -1.24
N GLN A 6 13.77 -17.82 -1.01
CA GLN A 6 13.38 -16.42 -1.12
C GLN A 6 13.16 -16.11 -2.59
N PRO A 7 12.06 -15.41 -2.93
CA PRO A 7 11.87 -15.00 -4.31
C PRO A 7 13.09 -14.21 -4.76
N THR A 8 13.69 -14.65 -5.88
CA THR A 8 14.82 -13.96 -6.48
C THR A 8 14.32 -12.66 -7.09
N LEU A 9 14.51 -11.54 -6.36
CA LEU A 9 14.15 -10.22 -6.85
C LEU A 9 15.35 -9.54 -7.49
N ARG A 10 15.18 -9.07 -8.71
CA ARG A 10 16.11 -8.10 -9.31
C ARG A 10 15.67 -6.71 -8.83
N VAL A 11 16.35 -6.18 -7.82
CA VAL A 11 16.02 -4.86 -7.28
C VAL A 11 16.24 -3.77 -8.34
N MET A 12 15.21 -3.00 -8.62
CA MET A 12 15.24 -1.89 -9.59
C MET A 12 15.47 -0.55 -8.90
N TYR A 13 14.85 -0.33 -7.74
CA TYR A 13 15.06 0.83 -6.90
C TYR A 13 14.63 0.52 -5.46
N SER A 14 15.03 1.38 -4.55
CA SER A 14 14.64 1.29 -3.14
C SER A 14 14.39 2.66 -2.55
N SER A 15 13.58 2.71 -1.52
CA SER A 15 13.35 3.90 -0.69
C SER A 15 13.42 3.50 0.77
N THR A 16 13.94 4.39 1.60
CA THR A 16 14.06 4.16 3.03
C THR A 16 13.34 5.26 3.80
N ALA A 17 12.57 4.88 4.78
CA ALA A 17 11.92 5.80 5.71
C ALA A 17 12.27 5.44 7.15
N ILE A 18 12.29 6.45 8.01
CA ILE A 18 12.56 6.31 9.44
C ILE A 18 11.39 6.89 10.20
N ALA A 19 10.82 6.12 11.11
CA ALA A 19 9.84 6.60 12.07
C ALA A 19 10.53 6.82 13.41
N THR A 20 10.32 7.96 14.01
CA THR A 20 10.92 8.38 15.28
C THR A 20 9.88 9.00 16.21
N GLY A 21 10.28 9.22 17.46
CA GLY A 21 9.47 9.86 18.47
C GLY A 21 8.65 8.90 19.30
N GLY A 22 7.99 9.44 20.31
CA GLY A 22 7.10 8.70 21.19
C GLY A 22 5.64 8.78 20.73
N LEU A 23 4.73 8.46 21.65
CA LEU A 23 3.29 8.39 21.40
C LEU A 23 2.65 9.75 21.01
N LEU A 24 3.29 10.88 21.31
CA LEU A 24 2.71 12.21 21.13
C LEU A 24 3.42 13.07 20.08
N GLU A 25 4.63 12.70 19.66
CA GLU A 25 5.48 13.50 18.77
C GLU A 25 6.13 12.65 17.67
N GLY A 26 5.45 11.59 17.26
CA GLY A 26 5.93 10.71 16.22
C GLY A 26 6.04 11.43 14.88
N ARG A 27 7.06 11.05 14.11
CA ARG A 27 7.32 11.55 12.77
C ARG A 27 7.83 10.43 11.90
N VAL A 28 7.47 10.46 10.63
CA VAL A 28 8.04 9.58 9.61
C VAL A 28 8.63 10.43 8.49
N GLN A 29 9.82 10.07 8.06
CA GLN A 29 10.53 10.83 7.04
C GLN A 29 11.32 9.86 6.14
N THR A 30 11.25 10.07 4.83
CA THR A 30 12.15 9.37 3.92
C THR A 30 13.55 9.99 3.95
N THR A 31 14.57 9.19 3.67
CA THR A 31 15.96 9.64 3.70
C THR A 31 16.27 10.74 2.69
N ASP A 32 15.49 10.84 1.61
CA ASP A 32 15.58 11.90 0.62
C ASP A 32 14.73 13.14 0.99
N GLY A 33 14.01 13.09 2.10
CA GLY A 33 13.18 14.19 2.59
C GLY A 33 11.91 14.47 1.80
N ARG A 34 11.59 13.68 0.78
CA ARG A 34 10.41 13.92 -0.08
C ARG A 34 9.10 13.60 0.62
N LEU A 35 9.09 12.63 1.50
CA LEU A 35 7.99 12.36 2.40
C LEU A 35 8.42 12.75 3.81
N ASP A 36 7.64 13.59 4.45
CA ASP A 36 7.90 14.07 5.80
C ASP A 36 6.55 14.40 6.45
N ALA A 37 6.18 13.63 7.46
CA ALA A 37 4.87 13.75 8.07
C ALA A 37 4.91 13.47 9.57
N SER A 38 4.07 14.19 10.30
CA SER A 38 3.80 13.91 11.70
C SER A 38 2.89 12.69 11.82
N LEU A 39 3.16 11.83 12.79
CA LEU A 39 2.34 10.66 13.09
C LEU A 39 1.28 11.02 14.12
N THR A 40 0.12 10.40 13.98
CA THR A 40 -0.95 10.48 14.97
C THR A 40 -1.49 9.08 15.26
N LYS A 41 -2.07 8.95 16.44
CA LYS A 41 -2.79 7.74 16.84
C LYS A 41 -4.29 7.96 16.61
N PRO A 42 -4.97 7.06 15.89
CA PRO A 42 -6.41 7.16 15.70
C PRO A 42 -7.16 7.20 17.03
N LYS A 43 -8.27 7.93 17.06
CA LYS A 43 -9.11 8.05 18.25
C LYS A 43 -9.59 6.69 18.75
N GLU A 44 -9.93 5.80 17.84
CA GLU A 44 -10.38 4.42 18.08
C GLU A 44 -9.32 3.57 18.79
N LEU A 45 -8.05 3.94 18.67
CA LEU A 45 -6.92 3.31 19.36
C LEU A 45 -6.42 4.12 20.57
N GLY A 46 -7.20 5.09 21.03
CA GLY A 46 -6.89 5.92 22.21
C GLY A 46 -6.13 7.20 21.91
N GLY A 47 -6.11 7.64 20.66
CA GLY A 47 -5.61 8.95 20.28
C GLY A 47 -6.58 10.08 20.65
N THR A 48 -6.12 11.34 20.58
CA THR A 48 -6.96 12.51 20.91
C THR A 48 -7.98 12.83 19.81
N GLY A 49 -7.70 12.44 18.57
CA GLY A 49 -8.48 12.80 17.39
C GLY A 49 -8.40 14.28 17.02
N ARG A 50 -7.49 15.03 17.64
CA ARG A 50 -7.32 16.48 17.44
C ARG A 50 -6.02 16.84 16.74
N ASP A 51 -5.10 15.89 16.61
CA ASP A 51 -3.79 16.11 16.01
C ASP A 51 -3.88 16.14 14.49
N ALA A 52 -3.10 16.99 13.86
CA ALA A 52 -3.04 17.12 12.41
C ALA A 52 -2.14 16.07 11.73
N GLY A 53 -1.68 15.07 12.47
CA GLY A 53 -0.82 14.01 11.95
C GLY A 53 -1.54 12.97 11.10
N ASN A 54 -0.76 12.09 10.55
CA ASN A 54 -1.23 10.96 9.74
C ASN A 54 -1.05 9.64 10.50
N ASP A 55 -2.01 8.76 10.37
CA ASP A 55 -1.93 7.41 10.91
C ASP A 55 -1.37 6.41 9.88
N PRO A 56 -0.89 5.23 10.32
CA PRO A 56 -0.34 4.24 9.42
C PRO A 56 -1.30 3.73 8.34
N ALA A 57 -2.61 3.70 8.60
CA ALA A 57 -3.59 3.28 7.62
C ALA A 57 -3.67 4.24 6.43
N GLN A 58 -3.52 5.55 6.68
CA GLN A 58 -3.47 6.57 5.63
C GLN A 58 -2.26 6.37 4.72
N PHE A 59 -1.09 6.10 5.27
CA PHE A 59 0.12 5.82 4.47
C PHE A 59 -0.04 4.56 3.63
N LEU A 60 -0.60 3.49 4.19
CA LEU A 60 -0.85 2.26 3.46
C LEU A 60 -1.89 2.45 2.36
N ALA A 61 -2.99 3.14 2.64
CA ALA A 61 -4.01 3.42 1.64
C ALA A 61 -3.43 4.21 0.46
N ALA A 62 -2.61 5.22 0.72
CA ALA A 62 -1.93 6.00 -0.30
C ALA A 62 -0.96 5.14 -1.12
N ALA A 63 -0.14 4.33 -0.45
CA ALA A 63 0.81 3.43 -1.10
C ALA A 63 0.12 2.38 -1.97
N TYR A 64 -0.94 1.75 -1.47
CA TYR A 64 -1.74 0.78 -2.23
C TYR A 64 -2.38 1.43 -3.46
N SER A 65 -3.00 2.59 -3.31
CA SER A 65 -3.63 3.30 -4.43
C SER A 65 -2.62 3.67 -5.51
N ALA A 66 -1.48 4.23 -5.12
CA ALA A 66 -0.42 4.62 -6.05
C ALA A 66 0.21 3.41 -6.76
N SER A 67 0.50 2.34 -6.02
CA SER A 67 1.08 1.11 -6.57
C SER A 67 0.13 0.40 -7.54
N PHE A 68 -1.15 0.33 -7.22
CA PHE A 68 -2.13 -0.32 -8.09
C PHE A 68 -2.35 0.50 -9.38
N LEU A 69 -2.41 1.82 -9.26
CA LEU A 69 -2.46 2.70 -10.44
C LEU A 69 -1.23 2.51 -11.34
N ALA A 70 -0.04 2.47 -10.75
CA ALA A 70 1.19 2.20 -11.49
C ALA A 70 1.17 0.82 -12.17
N ALA A 71 0.66 -0.20 -11.49
CA ALA A 71 0.49 -1.54 -12.05
C ALA A 71 -0.47 -1.56 -13.23
N MET A 72 -1.59 -0.85 -13.15
CA MET A 72 -2.52 -0.70 -14.27
C MET A 72 -1.86 -0.02 -15.47
N LEU A 73 -1.10 1.04 -15.23
CA LEU A 73 -0.36 1.76 -16.28
C LEU A 73 0.74 0.89 -16.92
N ALA A 74 1.34 -0.01 -16.15
CA ALA A 74 2.34 -0.95 -16.63
C ALA A 74 1.74 -2.18 -17.34
N ALA A 75 0.49 -2.52 -17.07
CA ALA A 75 -0.24 -3.65 -17.66
C ALA A 75 -0.63 -3.42 -19.12
N ARG A 76 0.26 -2.83 -19.90
CA ARG A 76 -0.01 -2.51 -21.31
C ARG A 76 0.16 -3.75 -22.17
N SER A 77 -0.91 -4.16 -22.84
CA SER A 77 -0.85 -5.05 -23.98
C SER A 77 -1.77 -4.51 -25.07
N GLN A 78 -1.59 -4.99 -26.30
CA GLN A 78 -2.45 -4.57 -27.41
C GLN A 78 -3.93 -4.98 -27.20
N ASP A 79 -4.15 -5.98 -26.35
CA ASP A 79 -5.47 -6.53 -26.05
C ASP A 79 -6.17 -5.85 -24.85
N LEU A 80 -5.48 -4.93 -24.18
CA LEU A 80 -6.04 -4.19 -23.06
C LEU A 80 -6.52 -2.81 -23.47
N PRO A 81 -7.59 -2.31 -22.84
CA PRO A 81 -8.12 -0.98 -23.16
C PRO A 81 -7.12 0.11 -22.78
N LYS A 82 -7.22 1.25 -23.45
CA LYS A 82 -6.52 2.46 -23.04
C LYS A 82 -7.05 2.93 -21.69
N ILE A 83 -6.14 3.29 -20.80
CA ILE A 83 -6.50 3.85 -19.50
C ILE A 83 -6.93 5.31 -19.70
N PRO A 84 -8.15 5.69 -19.27
CA PRO A 84 -8.61 7.07 -19.38
C PRO A 84 -7.79 8.01 -18.48
N ARG A 85 -7.73 9.30 -18.84
CA ARG A 85 -6.96 10.29 -18.06
C ARG A 85 -7.51 10.51 -16.65
N ASP A 86 -8.80 10.34 -16.47
CA ASP A 86 -9.50 10.48 -15.21
C ASP A 86 -9.69 9.16 -14.45
N VAL A 87 -8.82 8.19 -14.73
CA VAL A 87 -8.70 6.96 -13.93
C VAL A 87 -8.47 7.30 -12.47
N ALA A 88 -9.11 6.55 -11.59
CA ALA A 88 -8.88 6.69 -10.15
C ALA A 88 -8.85 5.32 -9.47
N VAL A 89 -7.99 5.19 -8.49
CA VAL A 89 -7.94 4.05 -7.58
C VAL A 89 -8.20 4.58 -6.18
N ARG A 90 -9.25 4.09 -5.55
CA ARG A 90 -9.53 4.32 -4.14
C ARG A 90 -9.21 3.04 -3.38
N THR A 91 -8.39 3.15 -2.36
CA THR A 91 -8.10 2.03 -1.47
C THR A 91 -8.53 2.38 -0.06
N THR A 92 -9.34 1.51 0.53
CA THR A 92 -9.70 1.57 1.93
C THR A 92 -8.86 0.52 2.67
N VAL A 93 -8.13 0.97 3.68
CA VAL A 93 -7.35 0.10 4.57
C VAL A 93 -8.01 0.10 5.94
N ALA A 94 -8.40 -1.08 6.40
CA ALA A 94 -9.00 -1.27 7.71
C ALA A 94 -8.08 -2.13 8.57
N PHE A 95 -7.80 -1.67 9.78
CA PHE A 95 -7.15 -2.45 10.83
C PHE A 95 -8.18 -2.99 11.80
N GLY A 96 -8.01 -4.22 12.22
CA GLY A 96 -8.88 -4.86 13.19
C GLY A 96 -8.12 -5.83 14.08
N LEU A 97 -8.77 -6.27 15.15
CA LEU A 97 -8.21 -7.27 16.05
C LEU A 97 -8.45 -8.67 15.48
N ARG A 98 -7.41 -9.49 15.51
CA ARG A 98 -7.52 -10.93 15.27
C ARG A 98 -7.93 -11.66 16.56
N PRO A 99 -8.52 -12.87 16.44
CA PRO A 99 -8.86 -13.67 17.61
C PRO A 99 -7.68 -13.98 18.54
N ASP A 100 -6.44 -13.98 18.03
CA ASP A 100 -5.21 -14.21 18.80
C ASP A 100 -4.68 -12.95 19.54
N GLY A 101 -5.41 -11.82 19.47
CA GLY A 101 -5.03 -10.55 20.09
C GLY A 101 -4.10 -9.69 19.25
N GLY A 102 -3.65 -10.16 18.09
CA GLY A 102 -2.88 -9.37 17.13
C GLY A 102 -3.77 -8.50 16.25
N PHE A 103 -3.16 -7.63 15.47
CA PHE A 103 -3.86 -6.81 14.48
C PHE A 103 -3.86 -7.49 13.11
N GLY A 104 -4.99 -7.41 12.44
CA GLY A 104 -5.17 -7.80 11.05
C GLY A 104 -5.41 -6.58 10.17
N LEU A 105 -5.27 -6.78 8.88
CA LEU A 105 -5.40 -5.75 7.85
C LEU A 105 -6.32 -6.26 6.75
N LEU A 106 -7.28 -5.41 6.35
CA LEU A 106 -8.08 -5.58 5.15
C LEU A 106 -7.82 -4.39 4.22
N ALA A 107 -7.64 -4.66 2.93
CA ALA A 107 -7.56 -3.63 1.92
C ALA A 107 -8.60 -3.89 0.83
N THR A 108 -9.38 -2.88 0.53
CA THR A 108 -10.39 -2.91 -0.53
C THR A 108 -10.05 -1.88 -1.59
N PHE A 109 -9.97 -2.32 -2.85
CA PHE A 109 -9.68 -1.47 -3.99
C PHE A 109 -10.93 -1.21 -4.80
N GLU A 110 -11.20 0.05 -5.09
CA GLU A 110 -12.25 0.49 -6.01
C GLU A 110 -11.58 1.23 -7.16
N VAL A 111 -11.85 0.79 -8.39
CA VAL A 111 -11.21 1.34 -9.59
C VAL A 111 -12.25 2.03 -10.45
N ARG A 112 -11.98 3.26 -10.82
CA ARG A 112 -12.81 4.03 -11.75
C ARG A 112 -12.11 4.13 -13.09
N LEU A 113 -12.76 3.60 -14.13
CA LEU A 113 -12.28 3.58 -15.51
C LEU A 113 -13.38 4.11 -16.45
N PRO A 114 -13.63 5.42 -16.48
CA PRO A 114 -14.70 6.00 -17.29
C PRO A 114 -14.56 5.66 -18.77
N GLY A 115 -15.67 5.27 -19.39
CA GLY A 115 -15.70 4.93 -20.81
C GLY A 115 -15.10 3.56 -21.19
N VAL A 116 -14.64 2.79 -20.22
CA VAL A 116 -14.14 1.43 -20.45
C VAL A 116 -15.27 0.43 -20.19
N LEU A 117 -15.45 -0.53 -21.09
CA LEU A 117 -16.45 -1.60 -20.93
C LEU A 117 -16.14 -2.45 -19.69
N PRO A 118 -17.13 -2.90 -18.93
CA PRO A 118 -16.92 -3.66 -17.70
C PRO A 118 -16.03 -4.90 -17.86
N ALA A 119 -16.18 -5.65 -18.92
CA ALA A 119 -15.35 -6.83 -19.19
C ALA A 119 -13.89 -6.46 -19.44
N ASP A 120 -13.63 -5.39 -20.17
CA ASP A 120 -12.28 -4.88 -20.43
C ASP A 120 -11.65 -4.29 -19.17
N ALA A 121 -12.43 -3.57 -18.37
CA ALA A 121 -11.99 -3.06 -17.08
C ALA A 121 -11.57 -4.20 -16.14
N GLN A 122 -12.34 -5.28 -16.09
CA GLN A 122 -12.02 -6.44 -15.27
C GLN A 122 -10.72 -7.12 -15.72
N ARG A 123 -10.51 -7.29 -17.02
CA ARG A 123 -9.25 -7.84 -17.55
C ARG A 123 -8.04 -7.00 -17.17
N LEU A 124 -8.16 -5.67 -17.23
CA LEU A 124 -7.10 -4.75 -16.81
C LEU A 124 -6.82 -4.86 -15.31
N ILE A 125 -7.84 -4.92 -14.47
CA ILE A 125 -7.71 -5.11 -13.04
C ILE A 125 -7.03 -6.43 -12.71
N ASP A 126 -7.44 -7.52 -13.35
CA ASP A 126 -6.87 -8.85 -13.12
C ASP A 126 -5.38 -8.88 -13.49
N GLN A 127 -5.01 -8.28 -14.61
CA GLN A 127 -3.62 -8.18 -15.03
C GLN A 127 -2.81 -7.29 -14.06
N ALA A 128 -3.35 -6.17 -13.61
CA ALA A 128 -2.71 -5.29 -12.65
C ALA A 128 -2.45 -5.99 -11.31
N ARG A 129 -3.35 -6.85 -10.86
CA ARG A 129 -3.17 -7.64 -9.62
C ARG A 129 -1.94 -8.54 -9.67
N HIS A 130 -1.59 -9.09 -10.83
CA HIS A 130 -0.41 -9.94 -10.98
C HIS A 130 0.90 -9.15 -10.88
N ILE A 131 0.91 -7.91 -11.32
CA ILE A 131 2.14 -7.08 -11.37
C ILE A 131 2.22 -6.07 -10.24
N CYS A 132 1.20 -5.95 -9.42
CA CYS A 132 1.18 -5.01 -8.28
C CYS A 132 2.16 -5.48 -7.19
N SER A 133 3.25 -4.73 -7.00
CA SER A 133 4.30 -5.06 -6.04
C SER A 133 3.81 -5.03 -4.59
N VAL A 134 2.95 -4.08 -4.24
CA VAL A 134 2.41 -3.95 -2.88
C VAL A 134 1.45 -5.09 -2.57
N CYS A 135 0.71 -5.59 -3.57
CA CYS A 135 -0.15 -6.76 -3.41
C CYS A 135 0.69 -8.02 -3.10
N ASP A 136 1.89 -8.12 -3.66
CA ASP A 136 2.86 -9.19 -3.35
C ASP A 136 3.47 -9.02 -1.95
N ALA A 137 3.79 -7.79 -1.55
CA ALA A 137 4.44 -7.48 -0.28
C ALA A 137 3.59 -7.76 0.97
N THR A 138 2.30 -8.00 0.82
CA THR A 138 1.43 -8.43 1.95
C THR A 138 1.69 -9.87 2.38
N ARG A 139 2.48 -10.63 1.64
CA ARG A 139 2.92 -11.96 2.03
C ARG A 139 3.98 -11.88 3.12
N LYS A 140 3.78 -12.60 4.21
CA LYS A 140 4.69 -12.59 5.38
C LYS A 140 6.12 -13.00 5.05
N GLU A 141 6.33 -13.81 4.02
CA GLU A 141 7.63 -14.35 3.62
C GLU A 141 8.61 -13.29 3.10
N VAL A 142 8.11 -12.11 2.69
CA VAL A 142 8.97 -11.02 2.20
C VAL A 142 9.36 -10.01 3.28
N LEU A 143 8.84 -10.16 4.50
CA LEU A 143 9.13 -9.27 5.62
C LEU A 143 10.37 -9.75 6.37
N ARG A 144 11.31 -8.85 6.61
CA ARG A 144 12.52 -9.12 7.39
C ARG A 144 12.68 -8.08 8.49
N PHE A 145 13.09 -8.55 9.65
CA PHE A 145 13.33 -7.70 10.81
C PHE A 145 14.78 -7.83 11.27
N LYS A 146 15.42 -6.72 11.53
CA LYS A 146 16.79 -6.64 12.01
C LYS A 146 16.89 -5.60 13.12
N LEU A 147 17.55 -5.93 14.21
CA LEU A 147 17.93 -4.97 15.24
C LEU A 147 19.03 -4.03 14.71
N MET A 148 18.82 -2.74 14.83
CA MET A 148 19.82 -1.71 14.52
C MET A 148 20.75 -1.47 15.70
#